data_6605850b30f70e6ed71bc09c894fabaf
#
_entry.id   6605850b30f70e6ed71bc09c894fabaf
#
_cell.length_a   1.000
_cell.length_b   1.000
_cell.length_c   1.000
_cell.angle_alpha   90.00
_cell.angle_beta   90.00
_cell.angle_gamma   90.00
#
_symmetry.space_group_name_H-M   'P 1'
#
loop_
_entity.id
_entity.type
_entity.pdbx_description
1 polymer ?
#
loop_
_entity_poly.entity_id
_entity_poly.type
_entity_poly.pdbx_seq_one_letter_code
_entity_poly.pdbx_strand_id
1 'polypeptide(L)'
;MRTWAPRGKTPVLQETFNWKSLSVIAGITLRTFYFQICAGSIKSGQVVKFLRALRSHLKGRRLLVVWDGAPIHRSRVVSEYLTSIRGAITVERLPAYAPELNPVEYLWAHLKEHEIGNLIVREAWQLSHQATAALRRMRRRPRIIRACFAQAELWP
;
A
#
# COMPACT_ATOMS: atom_id res chain seq x y z
N MET A 1 13.00 1.03 -16.01
CA MET A 1 13.55 -0.09 -15.24
C MET A 1 14.96 -0.36 -15.74
N ARG A 2 15.99 -0.43 -14.87
CA ARG A 2 17.35 -0.74 -15.30
C ARG A 2 17.58 -2.23 -15.10
N THR A 3 18.09 -2.93 -16.12
CA THR A 3 18.49 -4.35 -16.04
C THR A 3 19.90 -4.50 -16.55
N TRP A 4 20.56 -5.58 -16.15
CA TRP A 4 21.92 -5.89 -16.57
C TRP A 4 21.89 -6.76 -17.83
N ALA A 5 22.69 -6.38 -18.82
CA ALA A 5 22.90 -7.15 -20.02
C ALA A 5 24.37 -7.06 -20.46
N PRO A 6 24.90 -8.03 -21.21
CA PRO A 6 26.23 -7.93 -21.81
C PRO A 6 26.35 -6.66 -22.65
N ARG A 7 27.51 -6.02 -22.61
CA ARG A 7 27.79 -4.79 -23.35
C ARG A 7 27.47 -4.98 -24.85
N GLY A 8 26.64 -4.08 -25.39
CA GLY A 8 26.21 -4.12 -26.80
C GLY A 8 25.00 -4.99 -27.11
N LYS A 9 24.38 -5.64 -26.08
CA LYS A 9 23.14 -6.42 -26.26
C LYS A 9 22.03 -5.82 -25.42
N THR A 10 21.10 -5.13 -26.04
CA THR A 10 19.89 -4.66 -25.35
C THR A 10 19.02 -5.88 -25.00
N PRO A 11 18.66 -6.09 -23.74
CA PRO A 11 17.80 -7.20 -23.38
C PRO A 11 16.38 -6.93 -23.92
N VAL A 12 15.94 -7.77 -24.81
CA VAL A 12 14.57 -7.74 -25.34
C VAL A 12 13.76 -8.78 -24.57
N LEU A 13 12.92 -8.32 -23.65
CA LEU A 13 11.94 -9.17 -22.98
C LEU A 13 10.67 -9.21 -23.84
N GLN A 14 10.52 -10.23 -24.67
CA GLN A 14 9.28 -10.52 -25.38
C GLN A 14 8.40 -11.40 -24.51
N GLU A 15 7.62 -10.79 -23.63
CA GLU A 15 6.56 -11.50 -22.92
C GLU A 15 5.25 -10.72 -23.02
N THR A 16 4.23 -11.38 -23.56
CA THR A 16 2.84 -10.91 -23.54
C THR A 16 2.28 -11.12 -22.14
N PHE A 17 2.32 -10.07 -21.31
CA PHE A 17 1.78 -10.13 -19.97
C PHE A 17 0.27 -9.93 -19.98
N ASN A 18 -0.47 -10.97 -19.69
CA ASN A 18 -1.90 -10.85 -19.38
C ASN A 18 -2.06 -10.37 -17.94
N TRP A 19 -1.83 -9.07 -17.72
CA TRP A 19 -1.86 -8.45 -16.40
C TRP A 19 -3.29 -8.37 -15.88
N LYS A 20 -3.71 -9.36 -15.12
CA LYS A 20 -4.76 -9.09 -14.14
C LYS A 20 -4.14 -8.17 -13.09
N SER A 21 -4.56 -6.90 -13.08
CA SER A 21 -4.00 -5.89 -12.18
C SER A 21 -4.12 -6.33 -10.72
N LEU A 22 -3.03 -6.20 -9.98
CA LEU A 22 -2.98 -6.45 -8.54
C LEU A 22 -2.88 -5.10 -7.84
N SER A 23 -3.73 -4.86 -6.88
CA SER A 23 -3.71 -3.65 -6.06
C SER A 23 -3.44 -3.98 -4.60
N VAL A 24 -2.84 -3.05 -3.87
CA VAL A 24 -2.55 -3.19 -2.45
C VAL A 24 -3.08 -1.99 -1.70
N ILE A 25 -3.85 -2.23 -0.64
CA ILE A 25 -4.18 -1.22 0.37
C ILE A 25 -3.20 -1.40 1.53
N ALA A 26 -2.63 -0.31 2.02
CA ALA A 26 -1.87 -0.33 3.27
C ALA A 26 -2.21 0.84 4.17
N GLY A 27 -2.01 0.62 5.47
CA GLY A 27 -2.01 1.65 6.49
C GLY A 27 -0.73 1.50 7.32
N ILE A 28 0.07 2.56 7.38
CA ILE A 28 1.34 2.61 8.11
C ILE A 28 1.14 3.29 9.46
N THR A 29 1.80 2.77 10.48
CA THR A 29 1.91 3.35 11.82
C THR A 29 3.37 3.57 12.15
N LEU A 30 3.69 4.30 13.21
CA LEU A 30 5.07 4.53 13.66
C LEU A 30 5.87 3.24 13.97
N ARG A 31 5.20 2.10 14.15
CA ARG A 31 5.84 0.85 14.56
C ARG A 31 5.71 -0.28 13.54
N THR A 32 4.67 -0.25 12.72
CA THR A 32 4.37 -1.33 11.77
C THR A 32 3.45 -0.82 10.67
N PHE A 33 3.15 -1.67 9.69
CA PHE A 33 2.09 -1.40 8.73
C PHE A 33 1.21 -2.63 8.53
N TYR A 34 0.00 -2.38 8.08
CA TYR A 34 -1.01 -3.37 7.74
C TYR A 34 -1.28 -3.28 6.25
N PHE A 35 -1.54 -4.39 5.60
CA PHE A 35 -1.81 -4.40 4.17
C PHE A 35 -2.83 -5.47 3.78
N GLN A 36 -3.51 -5.24 2.67
CA GLN A 36 -4.40 -6.19 2.03
C GLN A 36 -4.14 -6.16 0.53
N ILE A 37 -3.93 -7.34 -0.06
CA ILE A 37 -3.80 -7.48 -1.51
C ILE A 37 -5.19 -7.75 -2.09
N CYS A 38 -5.50 -7.07 -3.20
CA CYS A 38 -6.76 -7.15 -3.91
C CYS A 38 -6.50 -7.52 -5.37
N ALA A 39 -7.27 -8.44 -5.91
CA ALA A 39 -7.30 -8.68 -7.35
C ALA A 39 -8.06 -7.54 -8.03
N GLY A 40 -7.48 -6.98 -9.10
CA GLY A 40 -8.04 -5.84 -9.81
C GLY A 40 -7.93 -4.51 -9.03
N SER A 41 -8.69 -3.51 -9.45
CA SER A 41 -8.72 -2.18 -8.83
C SER A 41 -9.42 -2.19 -7.48
N ILE A 42 -8.95 -1.35 -6.56
CA ILE A 42 -9.56 -1.20 -5.23
C ILE A 42 -10.90 -0.48 -5.38
N LYS A 43 -11.94 -1.03 -4.78
CA LYS A 43 -13.28 -0.47 -4.70
C LYS A 43 -13.62 -0.09 -3.25
N SER A 44 -14.66 0.74 -3.07
CA SER A 44 -15.09 1.24 -1.75
C SER A 44 -15.34 0.12 -0.72
N GLY A 45 -15.91 -0.99 -1.14
CA GLY A 45 -16.14 -2.15 -0.27
C GLY A 45 -14.85 -2.77 0.27
N GLN A 46 -13.76 -2.73 -0.51
CA GLN A 46 -12.45 -3.21 -0.06
C GLN A 46 -11.81 -2.26 0.94
N VAL A 47 -12.02 -0.94 0.79
CA VAL A 47 -11.60 0.05 1.80
C VAL A 47 -12.32 -0.21 3.12
N VAL A 48 -13.65 -0.40 3.10
CA VAL A 48 -14.43 -0.74 4.29
C VAL A 48 -13.96 -2.06 4.92
N LYS A 49 -13.71 -3.09 4.09
CA LYS A 49 -13.18 -4.37 4.58
C LYS A 49 -11.83 -4.19 5.28
N PHE A 50 -10.95 -3.39 4.71
CA PHE A 50 -9.64 -3.08 5.29
C PHE A 50 -9.78 -2.34 6.63
N LEU A 51 -10.63 -1.31 6.71
CA LEU A 51 -10.89 -0.57 7.95
C LEU A 51 -11.47 -1.47 9.06
N ARG A 52 -12.40 -2.39 8.70
CA ARG A 52 -12.93 -3.40 9.63
C ARG A 52 -11.83 -4.31 10.17
N ALA A 53 -10.97 -4.80 9.28
CA ALA A 53 -9.84 -5.65 9.66
C ALA A 53 -8.85 -4.91 10.58
N LEU A 54 -8.55 -3.64 10.30
CA LEU A 54 -7.73 -2.80 11.18
C LEU A 54 -8.32 -2.67 12.58
N ARG A 55 -9.63 -2.36 12.68
CA ARG A 55 -10.30 -2.25 13.98
C ARG A 55 -10.25 -3.54 14.78
N SER A 56 -10.53 -4.67 14.13
CA SER A 56 -10.46 -5.99 14.76
C SER A 56 -9.03 -6.28 15.26
N HIS A 57 -8.04 -6.05 14.41
CA HIS A 57 -6.63 -6.30 14.72
C HIS A 57 -6.12 -5.41 15.87
N LEU A 58 -6.57 -4.16 15.93
CA LEU A 58 -6.22 -3.19 16.96
C LEU A 58 -7.15 -3.25 18.17
N LYS A 59 -7.91 -4.35 18.32
CA LYS A 59 -8.79 -4.64 19.47
C LYS A 59 -9.79 -3.51 19.77
N GLY A 60 -10.38 -2.91 18.74
CA GLY A 60 -11.39 -1.86 18.86
C GLY A 60 -10.89 -0.51 19.40
N ARG A 61 -9.59 -0.29 19.47
CA ARG A 61 -9.04 1.03 19.83
C ARG A 61 -9.53 2.11 18.88
N ARG A 62 -9.67 3.33 19.38
CA ARG A 62 -9.94 4.49 18.53
C ARG A 62 -8.76 4.71 17.57
N LEU A 63 -9.05 4.97 16.32
CA LEU A 63 -8.06 5.18 15.28
C LEU A 63 -8.20 6.60 14.72
N LEU A 64 -7.07 7.27 14.53
CA LEU A 64 -6.95 8.40 13.64
C LEU A 64 -6.36 7.87 12.33
N VAL A 65 -7.11 7.97 11.25
CA VAL A 65 -6.69 7.60 9.89
C VAL A 65 -6.43 8.87 9.11
N VAL A 66 -5.21 9.05 8.68
CA VAL A 66 -4.83 10.12 7.77
C VAL A 66 -4.68 9.51 6.39
N TRP A 67 -5.40 10.02 5.39
CA TRP A 67 -5.35 9.51 4.02
C TRP A 67 -5.41 10.63 2.98
N ASP A 68 -5.14 10.31 1.74
CA ASP A 68 -5.23 11.24 0.63
C ASP A 68 -6.68 11.60 0.25
N GLY A 69 -6.80 12.53 -0.69
CA GLY A 69 -8.10 13.01 -1.20
C GLY A 69 -8.76 12.10 -2.24
N ALA A 70 -8.32 10.83 -2.43
CA ALA A 70 -8.86 9.95 -3.47
C ALA A 70 -10.39 9.82 -3.41
N PRO A 71 -11.09 9.84 -4.57
CA PRO A 71 -12.56 9.79 -4.60
C PRO A 71 -13.15 8.56 -3.89
N ILE A 72 -12.43 7.45 -3.89
CA ILE A 72 -12.83 6.22 -3.23
C ILE A 72 -13.02 6.37 -1.72
N HIS A 73 -12.19 7.22 -1.08
CA HIS A 73 -12.24 7.49 0.36
C HIS A 73 -13.47 8.34 0.74
N ARG A 74 -14.05 9.07 -0.23
CA ARG A 74 -15.24 9.91 -0.07
C ARG A 74 -16.51 9.25 -0.55
N SER A 75 -16.46 7.98 -0.95
CA SER A 75 -17.62 7.26 -1.45
C SER A 75 -18.69 7.09 -0.36
N ARG A 76 -19.95 7.04 -0.79
CA ARG A 76 -21.11 6.83 0.11
C ARG A 76 -20.90 5.60 1.02
N VAL A 77 -20.44 4.49 0.47
CA VAL A 77 -20.19 3.24 1.21
C VAL A 77 -19.19 3.42 2.35
N VAL A 78 -18.11 4.17 2.12
CA VAL A 78 -17.10 4.47 3.16
C VAL A 78 -17.68 5.42 4.20
N SER A 79 -18.39 6.47 3.78
CA SER A 79 -19.01 7.45 4.69
C SER A 79 -20.07 6.81 5.59
N GLU A 80 -20.93 5.98 5.03
CA GLU A 80 -21.94 5.23 5.80
C GLU A 80 -21.30 4.30 6.83
N TYR A 81 -20.22 3.62 6.45
CA TYR A 81 -19.49 2.78 7.39
C TYR A 81 -18.88 3.61 8.52
N LEU A 82 -18.20 4.72 8.23
CA LEU A 82 -17.59 5.58 9.25
C LEU A 82 -18.63 6.13 10.23
N THR A 83 -19.79 6.55 9.72
CA THR A 83 -20.93 6.99 10.54
C THR A 83 -21.43 5.87 11.46
N SER A 84 -21.55 4.65 10.93
CA SER A 84 -22.10 3.51 11.68
C SER A 84 -21.24 3.09 12.89
N ILE A 85 -19.96 3.43 12.89
CA ILE A 85 -19.02 3.05 13.95
C ILE A 85 -18.83 4.12 15.03
N ARG A 86 -19.65 5.19 15.02
CA ARG A 86 -19.77 6.19 16.08
C ARG A 86 -18.43 6.75 16.60
N GLY A 87 -17.58 7.24 15.70
CA GLY A 87 -16.30 7.88 16.06
C GLY A 87 -15.17 6.92 16.48
N ALA A 88 -15.35 5.62 16.28
CA ALA A 88 -14.26 4.67 16.52
C ALA A 88 -13.08 4.86 15.53
N ILE A 89 -13.33 5.45 14.37
CA ILE A 89 -12.33 5.94 13.43
C ILE A 89 -12.60 7.41 13.17
N THR A 90 -11.63 8.27 13.47
CA THR A 90 -11.57 9.65 13.03
C THR A 90 -10.74 9.71 11.77
N VAL A 91 -11.15 10.51 10.81
CA VAL A 91 -10.48 10.62 9.52
C VAL A 91 -10.01 12.05 9.30
N GLU A 92 -8.75 12.20 8.97
CA GLU A 92 -8.15 13.45 8.51
C GLU A 92 -7.61 13.28 7.10
N ARG A 93 -7.58 14.39 6.35
CA ARG A 93 -7.11 14.37 4.97
C ARG A 93 -5.77 15.04 4.84
N LEU A 94 -4.88 14.41 4.11
CA LEU A 94 -3.67 15.07 3.64
C LEU A 94 -4.04 16.24 2.73
N PRO A 95 -3.21 17.28 2.67
CA PRO A 95 -3.35 18.35 1.69
C PRO A 95 -3.47 17.80 0.27
N ALA A 96 -4.19 18.49 -0.58
CA ALA A 96 -4.30 18.12 -1.98
C ALA A 96 -2.93 18.24 -2.66
N TYR A 97 -2.64 17.28 -3.54
CA TYR A 97 -1.39 17.24 -4.32
C TYR A 97 -0.10 17.21 -3.49
N ALA A 98 -0.14 16.64 -2.30
CA ALA A 98 1.01 16.48 -1.40
C ALA A 98 1.33 14.99 -1.13
N PRO A 99 1.68 14.19 -2.16
CA PRO A 99 2.03 12.78 -1.97
C PRO A 99 3.30 12.60 -1.13
N GLU A 100 4.18 13.62 -1.11
CA GLU A 100 5.39 13.65 -0.29
C GLU A 100 5.10 13.60 1.21
N LEU A 101 3.94 14.05 1.65
CA LEU A 101 3.51 13.96 3.04
C LEU A 101 2.87 12.59 3.39
N ASN A 102 2.76 11.69 2.41
CA ASN A 102 2.16 10.38 2.63
C ASN A 102 3.24 9.30 2.79
N PRO A 103 3.55 8.83 4.02
CA PRO A 103 4.59 7.82 4.23
C PRO A 103 4.33 6.50 3.50
N VAL A 104 3.09 6.21 3.12
CA VAL A 104 2.73 5.01 2.36
C VAL A 104 3.30 5.06 0.94
N GLU A 105 3.47 6.23 0.32
CA GLU A 105 4.07 6.35 -1.01
C GLU A 105 5.54 5.90 -1.02
N TYR A 106 6.29 6.20 0.04
CA TYR A 106 7.66 5.72 0.20
C TYR A 106 7.72 4.21 0.46
N LEU A 107 6.69 3.65 1.12
CA LEU A 107 6.54 2.21 1.25
C LEU A 107 6.35 1.54 -0.11
N TRP A 108 5.56 2.14 -0.99
CA TRP A 108 5.36 1.66 -2.37
C TRP A 108 6.61 1.80 -3.22
N ALA A 109 7.33 2.91 -3.11
CA ALA A 109 8.61 3.10 -3.80
C ALA A 109 9.60 2.01 -3.40
N HIS A 110 9.78 1.78 -2.09
CA HIS A 110 10.67 0.73 -1.58
C HIS A 110 10.27 -0.66 -2.07
N LEU A 111 8.97 -0.99 -2.03
CA LEU A 111 8.46 -2.27 -2.54
C LEU A 111 8.81 -2.47 -4.01
N LYS A 112 8.53 -1.45 -4.85
CA LYS A 112 8.73 -1.52 -6.30
C LYS A 112 10.21 -1.58 -6.68
N GLU A 113 11.07 -0.83 -6.01
CA GLU A 113 12.48 -0.69 -6.37
C GLU A 113 13.35 -1.81 -5.80
N HIS A 114 13.11 -2.21 -4.57
CA HIS A 114 14.02 -3.09 -3.84
C HIS A 114 13.51 -4.51 -3.62
N GLU A 115 12.20 -4.71 -3.59
CA GLU A 115 11.65 -6.02 -3.23
C GLU A 115 11.08 -6.79 -4.42
N ILE A 116 10.48 -6.09 -5.40
CA ILE A 116 9.86 -6.73 -6.57
C ILE A 116 10.30 -6.16 -7.92
N GLY A 117 11.27 -5.23 -7.93
CA GLY A 117 11.67 -4.48 -9.13
C GLY A 117 12.17 -5.35 -10.29
N ASN A 118 12.80 -6.49 -10.01
CA ASN A 118 13.32 -7.42 -11.01
C ASN A 118 12.51 -8.71 -11.10
N LEU A 119 11.28 -8.69 -10.58
CA LEU A 119 10.45 -9.88 -10.55
C LEU A 119 9.81 -10.13 -11.92
N ILE A 120 10.18 -11.23 -12.55
CA ILE A 120 9.51 -11.74 -13.75
C ILE A 120 8.51 -12.79 -13.29
N VAL A 121 7.22 -12.48 -13.43
CA VAL A 121 6.13 -13.42 -13.09
C VAL A 121 5.22 -13.61 -14.29
N ARG A 122 4.83 -14.84 -14.54
CA ARG A 122 3.93 -15.23 -15.65
C ARG A 122 2.46 -15.18 -15.22
N GLU A 123 2.21 -15.40 -13.94
CA GLU A 123 0.87 -15.57 -13.40
C GLU A 123 0.58 -14.55 -12.27
N ALA A 124 -0.64 -14.00 -12.24
CA ALA A 124 -1.06 -13.03 -11.23
C ALA A 124 -0.96 -13.56 -9.79
N TRP A 125 -1.17 -14.86 -9.58
CA TRP A 125 -1.04 -15.48 -8.26
C TRP A 125 0.42 -15.49 -7.78
N GLN A 126 1.41 -15.66 -8.70
CA GLN A 126 2.83 -15.59 -8.36
C GLN A 126 3.19 -14.17 -7.89
N LEU A 127 2.69 -13.14 -8.60
CA LEU A 127 2.89 -11.75 -8.18
C LEU A 127 2.28 -11.49 -6.80
N SER A 128 1.06 -11.97 -6.57
CA SER A 128 0.38 -11.85 -5.27
C SER A 128 1.18 -12.51 -4.15
N HIS A 129 1.69 -13.72 -4.38
CA HIS A 129 2.50 -14.47 -3.42
C HIS A 129 3.81 -13.73 -3.12
N GLN A 130 4.53 -13.29 -4.14
CA GLN A 130 5.80 -12.57 -4.00
C GLN A 130 5.62 -11.22 -3.33
N ALA A 131 4.60 -10.45 -3.72
CA ALA A 131 4.27 -9.17 -3.08
C ALA A 131 3.90 -9.36 -1.59
N THR A 132 3.14 -10.43 -1.28
CA THR A 132 2.81 -10.76 0.12
C THR A 132 4.07 -11.09 0.92
N ALA A 133 4.96 -11.91 0.37
CA ALA A 133 6.21 -12.28 1.02
C ALA A 133 7.12 -11.06 1.23
N ALA A 134 7.24 -10.19 0.21
CA ALA A 134 7.98 -8.94 0.26
C ALA A 134 7.44 -8.01 1.35
N LEU A 135 6.14 -7.73 1.35
CA LEU A 135 5.50 -6.88 2.36
C LEU A 135 5.66 -7.43 3.78
N ARG A 136 5.58 -8.76 3.96
CA ARG A 136 5.85 -9.40 5.25
C ARG A 136 7.30 -9.22 5.70
N ARG A 137 8.28 -9.32 4.79
CA ARG A 137 9.69 -9.05 5.09
C ARG A 137 9.91 -7.59 5.49
N MET A 138 9.37 -6.65 4.70
CA MET A 138 9.45 -5.21 4.99
C MET A 138 8.87 -4.88 6.37
N ARG A 139 7.72 -5.46 6.72
CA ARG A 139 7.07 -5.23 8.01
C ARG A 139 7.91 -5.63 9.21
N ARG A 140 8.82 -6.60 9.05
CA ARG A 140 9.76 -7.05 10.08
C ARG A 140 10.99 -6.16 10.21
N ARG A 141 11.13 -5.13 9.35
CA ARG A 141 12.29 -4.21 9.31
C ARG A 141 11.86 -2.81 9.77
N PRO A 142 11.97 -2.48 11.08
CA PRO A 142 11.54 -1.17 11.60
C PRO A 142 12.23 0.02 10.94
N ARG A 143 13.44 -0.19 10.41
CA ARG A 143 14.20 0.84 9.68
C ARG A 143 13.46 1.34 8.44
N ILE A 144 12.76 0.46 7.71
CA ILE A 144 11.98 0.85 6.53
C ILE A 144 10.83 1.78 6.95
N ILE A 145 10.13 1.42 8.04
CA ILE A 145 9.01 2.22 8.56
C ILE A 145 9.48 3.61 8.97
N ARG A 146 10.58 3.69 9.73
CA ARG A 146 11.17 4.98 10.12
C ARG A 146 11.58 5.81 8.92
N ALA A 147 12.23 5.19 7.90
CA ALA A 147 12.62 5.88 6.69
C ALA A 147 11.42 6.45 5.93
N CYS A 148 10.28 5.73 5.85
CA CYS A 148 9.06 6.25 5.23
C CYS A 148 8.54 7.52 5.92
N PHE A 149 8.55 7.56 7.26
CA PHE A 149 8.13 8.75 8.00
C PHE A 149 9.14 9.89 7.91
N ALA A 150 10.44 9.58 7.95
CA ALA A 150 11.50 10.59 7.81
C ALA A 150 11.45 11.25 6.42
N GLN A 151 11.25 10.47 5.35
CA GLN A 151 11.10 11.00 4.00
C GLN A 151 9.82 11.83 3.82
N ALA A 152 8.76 11.53 4.56
CA ALA A 152 7.54 12.33 4.59
C ALA A 152 7.64 13.54 5.54
N GLU A 153 8.82 13.82 6.12
CA GLU A 153 9.07 14.91 7.07
C GLU A 153 8.15 14.87 8.31
N LEU A 154 7.64 13.68 8.64
CA LEU A 154 6.74 13.44 9.79
C LEU A 154 7.47 12.81 10.99
N TRP A 155 8.77 12.67 10.92
CA TRP A 155 9.61 12.14 11.98
C TRP A 155 10.77 13.09 12.25
N PRO A 156 10.97 13.51 13.51
CA PRO A 156 12.14 14.29 13.88
C PRO A 156 13.45 13.50 13.79
#